data_aecb6649578560b9daedbc5de7aa573c
#
_entry.id   aecb6649578560b9daedbc5de7aa573c
#
_cell.length_a   1.000
_cell.length_b   1.000
_cell.length_c   1.000
_cell.angle_alpha   90.00
_cell.angle_beta   90.00
_cell.angle_gamma   90.00
#
_symmetry.space_group_name_H-M   'P 1'
#
loop_
_entity.id
_entity.type
_entity.pdbx_description
1 polymer ?
#
loop_
_entity_poly.entity_id
_entity_poly.type
_entity_poly.pdbx_seq_one_letter_code
_entity_poly.pdbx_strand_id
1 'polypeptide(L)'
;DSFSDGGSRIPLAERIKKLIREGADIIDIGGESTRPGSHEVPVEQELERVLPAVRAVREISKEIFISIDTRKSKVAEEALKLGADIINDVSGFLFDPELASVTARYDAGAIVMHSRSTPDKMQSKENLVYAGGLIDTVVEELRGMMERVIASGVRRDAIILDPGIGFAKTGEQSAALIYESEKLLA
;
A
#
# COMPACT_ATOMS: atom_id res chain seq x y z
N ASP A 1 5.77 -12.45 4.61
CA ASP A 1 5.44 -12.14 6.01
C ASP A 1 4.68 -10.81 6.09
N SER A 2 3.35 -10.85 5.97
CA SER A 2 2.54 -9.65 6.17
C SER A 2 2.31 -9.38 7.67
N PHE A 3 1.87 -8.16 8.01
CA PHE A 3 1.48 -7.79 9.37
C PHE A 3 0.35 -8.67 9.92
N SER A 4 -0.57 -9.09 9.05
CA SER A 4 -1.77 -9.85 9.46
C SER A 4 -1.63 -11.35 9.33
N ASP A 5 -0.81 -11.86 8.38
CA ASP A 5 -0.91 -13.25 7.96
C ASP A 5 0.42 -13.97 7.72
N GLY A 6 1.54 -13.35 8.09
CA GLY A 6 2.88 -13.91 7.86
C GLY A 6 3.03 -15.32 8.42
N GLY A 7 3.29 -16.27 7.54
CA GLY A 7 3.59 -17.64 7.92
C GLY A 7 2.39 -18.56 8.15
N SER A 8 1.19 -18.22 7.70
CA SER A 8 0.03 -19.12 7.77
C SER A 8 0.29 -20.46 7.06
N ARG A 9 0.00 -21.57 7.76
CA ARG A 9 0.08 -22.95 7.21
C ARG A 9 -1.17 -23.32 6.39
N ILE A 10 -2.15 -22.42 6.28
CA ILE A 10 -3.39 -22.66 5.54
C ILE A 10 -3.08 -22.52 4.03
N PRO A 11 -3.53 -23.44 3.17
CA PRO A 11 -3.40 -23.30 1.74
C PRO A 11 -3.98 -21.99 1.22
N LEU A 12 -3.30 -21.35 0.28
CA LEU A 12 -3.67 -20.00 -0.25
C LEU A 12 -5.14 -19.92 -0.66
N ALA A 13 -5.65 -20.91 -1.40
CA ALA A 13 -7.04 -20.92 -1.86
C ALA A 13 -8.06 -20.95 -0.69
N GLU A 14 -7.79 -21.71 0.35
CA GLU A 14 -8.68 -21.78 1.52
C GLU A 14 -8.64 -20.46 2.33
N ARG A 15 -7.50 -19.82 2.38
CA ARG A 15 -7.35 -18.52 3.00
C ARG A 15 -8.12 -17.43 2.24
N ILE A 16 -8.01 -17.37 0.91
CA ILE A 16 -8.77 -16.46 0.06
C ILE A 16 -10.27 -16.66 0.29
N LYS A 17 -10.75 -17.91 0.21
CA LYS A 17 -12.18 -18.24 0.47
C LYS A 17 -12.62 -17.82 1.86
N LYS A 18 -11.76 -17.98 2.87
CA LYS A 18 -12.04 -17.56 4.24
C LYS A 18 -12.21 -16.05 4.32
N LEU A 19 -11.29 -15.26 3.78
CA LEU A 19 -11.36 -13.80 3.78
C LEU A 19 -12.65 -13.29 3.11
N ILE A 20 -13.00 -13.85 1.95
CA ILE A 20 -14.24 -13.50 1.24
C ILE A 20 -15.48 -13.83 2.10
N ARG A 21 -15.53 -15.01 2.72
CA ARG A 21 -16.66 -15.39 3.61
C ARG A 21 -16.77 -14.51 4.84
N GLU A 22 -15.66 -13.99 5.33
CA GLU A 22 -15.60 -13.08 6.49
C GLU A 22 -15.94 -11.61 6.10
N GLY A 23 -16.24 -11.35 4.83
CA GLY A 23 -16.73 -10.06 4.35
C GLY A 23 -15.64 -9.10 3.88
N ALA A 24 -14.48 -9.61 3.44
CA ALA A 24 -13.49 -8.75 2.82
C ALA A 24 -14.00 -8.19 1.49
N ASP A 25 -13.89 -6.87 1.30
CA ASP A 25 -14.17 -6.18 0.05
C ASP A 25 -12.92 -6.09 -0.84
N ILE A 26 -11.74 -6.07 -0.23
CA ILE A 26 -10.45 -5.98 -0.90
C ILE A 26 -9.52 -7.05 -0.32
N ILE A 27 -8.78 -7.75 -1.19
CA ILE A 27 -7.67 -8.62 -0.79
C ILE A 27 -6.36 -7.94 -1.17
N ASP A 28 -5.57 -7.59 -0.15
CA ASP A 28 -4.26 -6.96 -0.34
C ASP A 28 -3.16 -8.03 -0.41
N ILE A 29 -2.35 -7.97 -1.48
CA ILE A 29 -1.32 -8.96 -1.80
C ILE A 29 0.04 -8.28 -1.84
N GLY A 30 0.95 -8.66 -0.94
CA GLY A 30 2.31 -8.17 -0.91
C GLY A 30 3.35 -9.28 -1.04
N GLY A 31 4.41 -9.02 -1.79
CA GLY A 31 5.55 -9.93 -1.96
C GLY A 31 6.80 -9.53 -1.18
N GLU A 32 6.86 -8.31 -0.68
CA GLU A 32 7.93 -7.73 0.13
C GLU A 32 7.41 -7.36 1.52
N SER A 33 8.23 -7.56 2.55
CA SER A 33 7.88 -7.12 3.91
C SER A 33 8.17 -5.63 4.06
N THR A 34 7.20 -4.89 4.58
CA THR A 34 7.33 -3.45 4.88
C THR A 34 7.58 -3.17 6.37
N ARG A 35 7.87 -4.22 7.17
CA ARG A 35 8.19 -4.08 8.60
C ARG A 35 9.51 -3.34 8.81
N PRO A 36 9.67 -2.63 9.95
CA PRO A 36 10.95 -2.03 10.30
C PRO A 36 12.11 -3.02 10.22
N GLY A 37 13.19 -2.62 9.52
CA GLY A 37 14.37 -3.47 9.35
C GLY A 37 14.26 -4.55 8.27
N SER A 38 13.17 -4.61 7.51
CA SER A 38 13.09 -5.50 6.35
C SER A 38 14.03 -5.06 5.23
N HIS A 39 14.51 -6.03 4.46
CA HIS A 39 15.35 -5.78 3.30
C HIS A 39 14.53 -5.82 2.03
N GLU A 40 14.98 -5.04 1.05
CA GLU A 40 14.38 -5.03 -0.28
C GLU A 40 14.50 -6.41 -0.95
N VAL A 41 13.41 -6.82 -1.59
CA VAL A 41 13.32 -8.09 -2.34
C VAL A 41 13.55 -7.78 -3.83
N PRO A 42 14.34 -8.56 -4.58
CA PRO A 42 14.46 -8.43 -6.03
C PRO A 42 13.10 -8.54 -6.72
N VAL A 43 12.93 -7.79 -7.82
CA VAL A 43 11.68 -7.74 -8.60
C VAL A 43 11.19 -9.15 -8.99
N GLU A 44 12.09 -9.99 -9.48
CA GLU A 44 11.78 -11.35 -9.92
C GLU A 44 11.21 -12.20 -8.78
N GLN A 45 11.80 -12.07 -7.59
CA GLN A 45 11.35 -12.81 -6.41
C GLN A 45 10.01 -12.29 -5.89
N GLU A 46 9.77 -10.99 -5.99
CA GLU A 46 8.48 -10.39 -5.64
C GLU A 46 7.38 -10.84 -6.61
N LEU A 47 7.66 -10.87 -7.92
CA LEU A 47 6.77 -11.40 -8.94
C LEU A 47 6.41 -12.87 -8.69
N GLU A 48 7.39 -13.71 -8.35
CA GLU A 48 7.16 -15.14 -8.02
C GLU A 48 6.18 -15.32 -6.85
N ARG A 49 6.11 -14.38 -5.93
CA ARG A 49 5.19 -14.41 -4.78
C ARG A 49 3.81 -13.84 -5.10
N VAL A 50 3.77 -12.71 -5.81
CA VAL A 50 2.55 -11.94 -6.06
C VAL A 50 1.69 -12.56 -7.15
N LEU A 51 2.26 -12.89 -8.32
CA LEU A 51 1.45 -13.30 -9.47
C LEU A 51 0.63 -14.58 -9.26
N PRO A 52 1.13 -15.64 -8.59
CA PRO A 52 0.31 -16.80 -8.27
C PRO A 52 -0.87 -16.47 -7.35
N ALA A 53 -0.68 -15.53 -6.41
CA ALA A 53 -1.75 -15.11 -5.51
C ALA A 53 -2.84 -14.34 -6.25
N VAL A 54 -2.49 -13.40 -7.15
CA VAL A 54 -3.45 -12.69 -8.00
C VAL A 54 -4.28 -13.67 -8.83
N ARG A 55 -3.65 -14.64 -9.49
CA ARG A 55 -4.36 -15.68 -10.26
C ARG A 55 -5.33 -16.46 -9.39
N ALA A 56 -4.88 -16.91 -8.21
CA ALA A 56 -5.71 -17.69 -7.30
C ALA A 56 -6.95 -16.90 -6.83
N VAL A 57 -6.81 -15.59 -6.54
CA VAL A 57 -7.96 -14.74 -6.20
C VAL A 57 -8.92 -14.66 -7.37
N ARG A 58 -8.44 -14.39 -8.60
CA ARG A 58 -9.28 -14.26 -9.80
C ARG A 58 -9.95 -15.57 -10.24
N GLU A 59 -9.35 -16.72 -9.94
CA GLU A 59 -9.99 -18.04 -10.14
C GLU A 59 -11.16 -18.25 -9.16
N ILE A 60 -11.05 -17.76 -7.93
CA ILE A 60 -12.06 -17.93 -6.88
C ILE A 60 -13.17 -16.87 -6.99
N SER A 61 -12.83 -15.63 -7.30
CA SER A 61 -13.77 -14.51 -7.42
C SER A 61 -13.36 -13.54 -8.53
N LYS A 62 -14.36 -13.11 -9.31
CA LYS A 62 -14.19 -12.06 -10.33
C LYS A 62 -14.55 -10.66 -9.81
N GLU A 63 -15.21 -10.58 -8.64
CA GLU A 63 -15.82 -9.36 -8.12
C GLU A 63 -15.00 -8.73 -7.01
N ILE A 64 -14.28 -9.53 -6.20
CA ILE A 64 -13.46 -9.01 -5.10
C ILE A 64 -12.34 -8.11 -5.65
N PHE A 65 -12.13 -6.95 -5.05
CA PHE A 65 -11.01 -6.10 -5.43
C PHE A 65 -9.67 -6.71 -4.98
N ILE A 66 -8.67 -6.59 -5.84
CA ILE A 66 -7.29 -7.01 -5.54
C ILE A 66 -6.42 -5.75 -5.45
N SER A 67 -5.85 -5.53 -4.29
CA SER A 67 -4.80 -4.54 -4.06
C SER A 67 -3.43 -5.20 -4.07
N ILE A 68 -2.44 -4.52 -4.63
CA ILE A 68 -1.04 -4.98 -4.67
C ILE A 68 -0.18 -4.05 -3.83
N ASP A 69 0.32 -4.57 -2.70
CA ASP A 69 1.29 -3.87 -1.85
C ASP A 69 2.68 -4.01 -2.50
N THR A 70 3.06 -2.98 -3.26
CA THR A 70 4.36 -2.90 -3.92
C THR A 70 4.79 -1.47 -4.18
N ARG A 71 6.10 -1.25 -4.13
CA ARG A 71 6.74 0.02 -4.48
C ARG A 71 7.33 0.02 -5.91
N LYS A 72 7.21 -1.11 -6.63
CA LYS A 72 7.91 -1.36 -7.89
C LYS A 72 6.94 -1.40 -9.07
N SER A 73 7.14 -0.52 -10.02
CA SER A 73 6.31 -0.38 -11.23
C SER A 73 6.21 -1.68 -12.04
N LYS A 74 7.29 -2.45 -12.11
CA LYS A 74 7.31 -3.73 -12.82
C LYS A 74 6.41 -4.78 -12.18
N VAL A 75 6.39 -4.86 -10.85
CA VAL A 75 5.50 -5.77 -10.12
C VAL A 75 4.05 -5.34 -10.29
N ALA A 76 3.77 -4.04 -10.15
CA ALA A 76 2.46 -3.47 -10.38
C ALA A 76 1.95 -3.77 -11.79
N GLU A 77 2.76 -3.53 -12.82
CA GLU A 77 2.37 -3.75 -14.21
C GLU A 77 1.97 -5.20 -14.47
N GLU A 78 2.76 -6.17 -14.03
CA GLU A 78 2.46 -7.59 -14.25
C GLU A 78 1.23 -8.06 -13.46
N ALA A 79 1.04 -7.54 -12.24
CA ALA A 79 -0.15 -7.84 -11.45
C ALA A 79 -1.44 -7.23 -12.06
N LEU A 80 -1.38 -5.99 -12.55
CA LEU A 80 -2.49 -5.33 -13.26
C LEU A 80 -2.87 -6.07 -14.54
N LYS A 81 -1.90 -6.57 -15.31
CA LYS A 81 -2.17 -7.45 -16.48
C LYS A 81 -2.95 -8.72 -16.12
N LEU A 82 -2.80 -9.22 -14.91
CA LEU A 82 -3.53 -10.38 -14.40
C LEU A 82 -4.87 -10.02 -13.73
N GLY A 83 -5.22 -8.74 -13.72
CA GLY A 83 -6.50 -8.26 -13.23
C GLY A 83 -6.47 -7.77 -11.78
N ALA A 84 -5.34 -7.32 -11.25
CA ALA A 84 -5.35 -6.48 -10.05
C ALA A 84 -6.05 -5.14 -10.33
N ASP A 85 -6.65 -4.54 -9.31
CA ASP A 85 -7.49 -3.34 -9.45
C ASP A 85 -6.85 -2.11 -8.83
N ILE A 86 -6.01 -2.29 -7.81
CA ILE A 86 -5.48 -1.21 -6.97
C ILE A 86 -3.99 -1.44 -6.74
N ILE A 87 -3.22 -0.37 -6.76
CA ILE A 87 -1.83 -0.36 -6.30
C ILE A 87 -1.76 0.34 -4.94
N ASN A 88 -1.23 -0.38 -3.95
CA ASN A 88 -1.00 0.12 -2.60
C ASN A 88 0.51 0.33 -2.41
N ASP A 89 0.94 1.58 -2.29
CA ASP A 89 2.35 1.90 -2.10
C ASP A 89 2.61 2.61 -0.77
N VAL A 90 3.28 1.89 0.12
CA VAL A 90 3.71 2.39 1.44
C VAL A 90 4.72 3.54 1.37
N SER A 91 5.29 3.81 0.21
CA SER A 91 6.18 4.97 -0.01
C SER A 91 5.45 6.22 -0.49
N GLY A 92 4.13 6.15 -0.73
CA GLY A 92 3.35 7.24 -1.30
C GLY A 92 3.71 7.55 -2.75
N PHE A 93 4.08 6.56 -3.53
CA PHE A 93 4.52 6.65 -4.94
C PHE A 93 5.82 7.46 -5.11
N LEU A 94 6.71 7.40 -4.12
CA LEU A 94 7.99 8.12 -4.14
C LEU A 94 9.19 7.24 -4.45
N PHE A 95 9.08 5.91 -4.30
CA PHE A 95 10.19 4.99 -4.48
C PHE A 95 10.53 4.75 -5.96
N ASP A 96 9.52 4.43 -6.77
CA ASP A 96 9.67 4.17 -8.21
C ASP A 96 8.89 5.24 -9.00
N PRO A 97 9.57 6.13 -9.75
CA PRO A 97 8.92 7.21 -10.48
C PRO A 97 7.95 6.76 -11.57
N GLU A 98 8.07 5.51 -12.05
CA GLU A 98 7.19 4.95 -13.07
C GLU A 98 5.89 4.38 -12.48
N LEU A 99 5.81 4.15 -11.17
CA LEU A 99 4.70 3.45 -10.54
C LEU A 99 3.35 4.14 -10.78
N ALA A 100 3.30 5.47 -10.59
CA ALA A 100 2.07 6.24 -10.79
C ALA A 100 1.62 6.23 -12.26
N SER A 101 2.54 6.32 -13.21
CA SER A 101 2.23 6.27 -14.64
C SER A 101 1.75 4.89 -15.09
N VAL A 102 2.30 3.83 -14.51
CA VAL A 102 1.81 2.44 -14.70
C VAL A 102 0.40 2.32 -14.16
N THR A 103 0.14 2.76 -12.93
CA THR A 103 -1.19 2.73 -12.30
C THR A 103 -2.23 3.44 -13.17
N ALA A 104 -1.90 4.64 -13.66
CA ALA A 104 -2.76 5.41 -14.55
C ALA A 104 -3.04 4.71 -15.90
N ARG A 105 -2.03 4.09 -16.49
CA ARG A 105 -2.14 3.39 -17.79
C ARG A 105 -3.17 2.26 -17.77
N TYR A 106 -3.33 1.62 -16.62
CA TYR A 106 -4.29 0.53 -16.43
C TYR A 106 -5.63 0.99 -15.83
N ASP A 107 -5.85 2.30 -15.68
CA ASP A 107 -7.03 2.89 -15.00
C ASP A 107 -7.26 2.28 -13.60
N ALA A 108 -6.17 1.94 -12.91
CA ALA A 108 -6.21 1.31 -11.60
C ALA A 108 -6.37 2.34 -10.47
N GLY A 109 -6.90 1.89 -9.32
CA GLY A 109 -6.92 2.67 -8.09
C GLY A 109 -5.52 2.77 -7.47
N ALA A 110 -5.33 3.78 -6.62
CA ALA A 110 -4.10 4.00 -5.88
C ALA A 110 -4.40 4.20 -4.39
N ILE A 111 -3.73 3.44 -3.53
CA ILE A 111 -3.63 3.72 -2.10
C ILE A 111 -2.30 4.42 -1.87
N VAL A 112 -2.38 5.70 -1.50
CA VAL A 112 -1.23 6.58 -1.28
C VAL A 112 -1.01 6.70 0.21
N MET A 113 0.04 6.01 0.72
CA MET A 113 0.32 6.02 2.15
C MET A 113 1.37 7.06 2.51
N HIS A 114 1.14 7.73 3.64
CA HIS A 114 2.12 8.64 4.22
C HIS A 114 3.26 7.88 4.88
N SER A 115 4.46 8.03 4.33
CA SER A 115 5.71 7.62 4.96
C SER A 115 6.80 8.64 4.64
N ARG A 116 7.75 8.85 5.58
CA ARG A 116 8.85 9.82 5.42
C ARG A 116 10.17 9.18 5.04
N SER A 117 10.21 7.84 5.01
CA SER A 117 11.46 7.12 4.75
C SER A 117 11.18 5.67 4.37
N THR A 118 12.25 4.99 3.95
CA THR A 118 12.25 3.55 3.71
C THR A 118 12.06 2.74 5.01
N PRO A 119 11.57 1.50 4.96
CA PRO A 119 11.29 0.68 6.14
C PRO A 119 12.49 0.50 7.09
N ASP A 120 13.71 0.49 6.58
CA ASP A 120 14.93 0.38 7.38
C ASP A 120 15.25 1.65 8.20
N LYS A 121 14.77 2.83 7.76
CA LYS A 121 15.07 4.14 8.38
C LYS A 121 13.84 4.83 8.96
N MET A 122 12.63 4.32 8.75
CA MET A 122 11.39 5.02 9.12
C MET A 122 11.29 5.33 10.63
N GLN A 123 11.98 4.59 11.48
CA GLN A 123 11.98 4.81 12.93
C GLN A 123 13.16 5.69 13.41
N SER A 124 13.91 6.34 12.50
CA SER A 124 14.96 7.26 12.89
C SER A 124 14.37 8.51 13.58
N LYS A 125 15.12 9.11 14.51
CA LYS A 125 14.63 10.25 15.30
C LYS A 125 14.19 11.42 14.42
N GLU A 126 14.86 11.67 13.32
CA GLU A 126 14.56 12.77 12.40
C GLU A 126 13.18 12.56 11.74
N ASN A 127 12.85 11.32 11.39
CA ASN A 127 11.58 10.97 10.73
C ASN A 127 10.37 11.03 11.68
N LEU A 128 10.62 10.97 13.00
CA LEU A 128 9.57 11.03 14.02
C LEU A 128 9.25 12.47 14.47
N VAL A 129 9.96 13.49 13.98
CA VAL A 129 9.73 14.90 14.35
C VAL A 129 8.74 15.57 13.39
N TYR A 130 7.65 16.08 13.94
CA TYR A 130 6.58 16.81 13.24
C TYR A 130 6.49 18.23 13.80
N ALA A 131 7.42 19.10 13.39
CA ALA A 131 7.59 20.44 13.96
C ALA A 131 6.37 21.36 13.76
N GLY A 132 5.61 21.18 12.68
CA GLY A 132 4.38 21.94 12.36
C GLY A 132 3.10 21.33 12.97
N GLY A 133 3.22 20.36 13.87
CA GLY A 133 2.08 19.55 14.32
C GLY A 133 1.91 18.28 13.46
N LEU A 134 1.52 17.18 14.12
CA LEU A 134 1.42 15.88 13.46
C LEU A 134 0.37 15.88 12.35
N ILE A 135 -0.86 16.24 12.68
CA ILE A 135 -2.01 16.15 11.77
C ILE A 135 -1.82 17.06 10.56
N ASP A 136 -1.51 18.33 10.79
CA ASP A 136 -1.36 19.32 9.71
C ASP A 136 -0.23 18.91 8.74
N THR A 137 0.88 18.42 9.29
CA THR A 137 2.00 17.96 8.50
C THR A 137 1.64 16.71 7.66
N VAL A 138 0.97 15.72 8.26
CA VAL A 138 0.55 14.52 7.55
C VAL A 138 -0.45 14.85 6.43
N VAL A 139 -1.41 15.74 6.69
CA VAL A 139 -2.39 16.21 5.69
C VAL A 139 -1.69 16.91 4.53
N GLU A 140 -0.76 17.83 4.82
CA GLU A 140 -0.03 18.57 3.78
C GLU A 140 0.86 17.65 2.93
N GLU A 141 1.59 16.75 3.57
CA GLU A 141 2.46 15.80 2.87
C GLU A 141 1.64 14.82 2.03
N LEU A 142 0.52 14.26 2.54
CA LEU A 142 -0.39 13.41 1.77
C LEU A 142 -1.00 14.15 0.58
N ARG A 143 -1.40 15.41 0.77
CA ARG A 143 -1.92 16.23 -0.34
C ARG A 143 -0.89 16.37 -1.46
N GLY A 144 0.36 16.67 -1.10
CA GLY A 144 1.44 16.76 -2.07
C GLY A 144 1.74 15.41 -2.78
N MET A 145 1.63 14.28 -2.07
CA MET A 145 1.75 12.94 -2.66
C MET A 145 0.60 12.67 -3.63
N MET A 146 -0.64 12.93 -3.22
CA MET A 146 -1.84 12.76 -4.05
C MET A 146 -1.76 13.59 -5.34
N GLU A 147 -1.36 14.85 -5.25
CA GLU A 147 -1.27 15.73 -6.42
C GLU A 147 -0.23 15.23 -7.44
N ARG A 148 0.90 14.67 -6.99
CA ARG A 148 1.87 14.03 -7.89
C ARG A 148 1.29 12.80 -8.59
N VAL A 149 0.54 11.97 -7.87
CA VAL A 149 -0.12 10.78 -8.42
C VAL A 149 -1.19 11.19 -9.45
N ILE A 150 -1.97 12.24 -9.19
CA ILE A 150 -2.93 12.82 -10.13
C ILE A 150 -2.22 13.37 -11.36
N ALA A 151 -1.12 14.10 -11.18
CA ALA A 151 -0.34 14.67 -12.30
C ALA A 151 0.25 13.58 -13.22
N SER A 152 0.43 12.34 -12.70
CA SER A 152 0.83 11.17 -13.48
C SER A 152 -0.33 10.51 -14.25
N GLY A 153 -1.57 11.00 -14.07
CA GLY A 153 -2.76 10.54 -14.80
C GLY A 153 -3.72 9.64 -14.02
N VAL A 154 -3.45 9.35 -12.75
CA VAL A 154 -4.40 8.61 -11.90
C VAL A 154 -5.60 9.49 -11.58
N ARG A 155 -6.80 8.97 -11.72
CA ARG A 155 -8.03 9.73 -11.44
C ARG A 155 -8.13 10.03 -9.94
N ARG A 156 -8.51 11.27 -9.61
CA ARG A 156 -8.68 11.72 -8.21
C ARG A 156 -9.68 10.84 -7.44
N ASP A 157 -10.75 10.41 -8.06
CA ASP A 157 -11.81 9.58 -7.47
C ASP A 157 -11.42 8.09 -7.32
N ALA A 158 -10.26 7.70 -7.84
CA ALA A 158 -9.67 6.38 -7.68
C ALA A 158 -8.51 6.36 -6.64
N ILE A 159 -8.34 7.44 -5.86
CA ILE A 159 -7.28 7.53 -4.85
C ILE A 159 -7.85 7.38 -3.44
N ILE A 160 -7.21 6.51 -2.65
CA ILE A 160 -7.42 6.37 -1.22
C ILE A 160 -6.16 6.90 -0.53
N LEU A 161 -6.34 7.73 0.51
CA LEU A 161 -5.23 8.25 1.32
C LEU A 161 -5.13 7.44 2.62
N ASP A 162 -3.92 6.99 2.94
CA ASP A 162 -3.59 6.29 4.18
C ASP A 162 -2.62 7.14 5.01
N PRO A 163 -2.96 7.53 6.25
CA PRO A 163 -2.08 8.29 7.11
C PRO A 163 -0.82 7.53 7.56
N GLY A 164 -0.69 6.25 7.25
CA GLY A 164 0.49 5.44 7.53
C GLY A 164 0.71 5.20 9.02
N ILE A 165 -0.26 4.59 9.69
CA ILE A 165 -0.18 4.23 11.10
C ILE A 165 1.01 3.29 11.34
N GLY A 166 1.93 3.69 12.28
CA GLY A 166 3.15 2.93 12.57
C GLY A 166 4.33 3.19 11.62
N PHE A 167 4.12 3.91 10.51
CA PHE A 167 5.18 4.27 9.55
C PHE A 167 5.70 5.68 9.84
N ALA A 168 6.98 5.79 10.20
CA ALA A 168 7.63 7.04 10.62
C ALA A 168 6.83 7.77 11.73
N LYS A 169 6.23 7.02 12.65
CA LYS A 169 5.40 7.55 13.75
C LYS A 169 5.62 6.74 15.02
N THR A 170 5.59 7.42 16.16
CA THR A 170 5.57 6.76 17.47
C THR A 170 4.20 6.14 17.73
N GLY A 171 4.09 5.31 18.78
CA GLY A 171 2.80 4.77 19.21
C GLY A 171 1.80 5.87 19.60
N GLU A 172 2.26 6.92 20.27
CA GLU A 172 1.44 8.07 20.64
C GLU A 172 0.96 8.87 19.43
N GLN A 173 1.85 9.10 18.45
CA GLN A 173 1.51 9.76 17.20
C GLN A 173 0.51 8.92 16.39
N SER A 174 0.70 7.61 16.33
CA SER A 174 -0.23 6.69 15.69
C SER A 174 -1.62 6.72 16.33
N ALA A 175 -1.68 6.72 17.66
CA ALA A 175 -2.94 6.84 18.41
C ALA A 175 -3.63 8.19 18.16
N ALA A 176 -2.86 9.29 18.12
CA ALA A 176 -3.39 10.62 17.83
C ALA A 176 -4.02 10.69 16.42
N LEU A 177 -3.38 10.12 15.40
CA LEU A 177 -3.95 10.05 14.04
C LEU A 177 -5.26 9.25 13.97
N ILE A 178 -5.38 8.16 14.73
CA ILE A 178 -6.63 7.39 14.80
C ILE A 178 -7.72 8.21 15.49
N TYR A 179 -7.39 8.81 16.64
CA TYR A 179 -8.35 9.58 17.42
C TYR A 179 -8.84 10.85 16.70
N GLU A 180 -7.96 11.51 15.95
CA GLU A 180 -8.25 12.74 15.22
C GLU A 180 -8.51 12.51 13.73
N SER A 181 -8.90 11.29 13.35
CA SER A 181 -9.07 10.89 11.94
C SER A 181 -10.05 11.77 11.15
N GLU A 182 -11.04 12.37 11.81
CA GLU A 182 -11.96 13.33 11.17
C GLU A 182 -11.23 14.54 10.57
N LYS A 183 -10.10 14.96 11.15
CA LYS A 183 -9.28 16.06 10.64
C LYS A 183 -8.51 15.70 9.36
N LEU A 184 -8.35 14.40 9.08
CA LEU A 184 -7.71 13.93 7.85
C LEU A 184 -8.66 13.99 6.65
N LEU A 185 -9.97 14.17 6.87
CA LEU A 185 -11.01 14.22 5.84
C LEU A 185 -11.31 15.65 5.36
N ALA A 186 -10.72 16.65 5.98
CA ALA A 186 -10.90 18.06 5.65
C ALA A 186 -9.88 18.53 4.60
#